data_9333e5e1db56ee8a1d9db558214ae662
#
_entry.id   9333e5e1db56ee8a1d9db558214ae662
#
_cell.length_a   1.000
_cell.length_b   1.000
_cell.length_c   1.000
_cell.angle_alpha   90.00
_cell.angle_beta   90.00
_cell.angle_gamma   90.00
#
_symmetry.space_group_name_H-M   'P 1'
#
loop_
_entity.id
_entity.type
_entity.pdbx_description
1 polymer ?
#
loop_
_entity_poly.entity_id
_entity_poly.type
_entity_poly.pdbx_seq_one_letter_code
_entity_poly.pdbx_strand_id
1 'polypeptide(L)'
;RLMSIGVFSLAFGILLGSGWLGTTCLDEWQIGILGVSAGFTIFLSGGGKYSLDYLLLPKLSKNKWLIWLTSGELPLSIKQFSKVAISGAVLLFILTLYTNQVFHNGVWGPLHNKSVKPKLEISNAKIQEDILTFKVYRIEGADVYGSFLIGITLKDENGKTILQKNGEELARFPLTRIKNDYVAKVAPGKHSLIIPLGSKATLTIRSDVFMDLPKGDYELILTDISGITWKEKVVIS
;
A
#
# COMPACT_ATOMS: atom_id res chain seq x y z
N ARG A 1 19.38 25.33 11.98
CA ARG A 1 18.38 25.76 10.96
C ARG A 1 18.72 25.26 9.57
N LEU A 2 19.98 25.26 9.16
CA LEU A 2 20.35 24.74 7.83
C LEU A 2 19.90 23.28 7.63
N MET A 3 20.15 22.43 8.62
CA MET A 3 19.71 21.03 8.57
C MET A 3 18.18 20.88 8.59
N SER A 4 17.47 21.78 9.29
CA SER A 4 16.00 21.75 9.29
C SER A 4 15.38 22.13 7.94
N ILE A 5 16.05 23.01 7.18
CA ILE A 5 15.68 23.29 5.78
C ILE A 5 15.84 22.02 4.93
N GLY A 6 16.94 21.27 5.13
CA GLY A 6 17.15 19.99 4.47
C GLY A 6 16.08 18.97 4.79
N VAL A 7 15.73 18.81 6.06
CA VAL A 7 14.64 17.91 6.51
C VAL A 7 13.30 18.32 5.91
N PHE A 8 12.98 19.62 5.95
CA PHE A 8 11.76 20.16 5.34
C PHE A 8 11.71 19.87 3.84
N SER A 9 12.79 20.16 3.11
CA SER A 9 12.84 19.97 1.65
C SER A 9 12.76 18.50 1.26
N LEU A 10 13.44 17.61 1.98
CA LEU A 10 13.38 16.17 1.76
C LEU A 10 11.97 15.63 2.01
N ALA A 11 11.38 16.00 3.15
CA ALA A 11 10.02 15.57 3.50
C ALA A 11 8.96 16.11 2.54
N PHE A 12 9.12 17.36 2.07
CA PHE A 12 8.26 17.93 1.05
C PHE A 12 8.42 17.23 -0.30
N GLY A 13 9.65 16.85 -0.64
CA GLY A 13 9.93 16.01 -1.83
C GLY A 13 9.25 14.64 -1.75
N ILE A 14 9.27 14.00 -0.59
CA ILE A 14 8.53 12.74 -0.36
C ILE A 14 7.02 12.95 -0.52
N LEU A 15 6.48 14.03 0.08
CA LEU A 15 5.06 14.36 -0.04
C LEU A 15 4.62 14.55 -1.50
N LEU A 16 5.41 15.30 -2.28
CA LEU A 16 5.10 15.57 -3.68
C LEU A 16 5.38 14.38 -4.61
N GLY A 17 6.41 13.59 -4.30
CA GLY A 17 6.84 12.48 -5.15
C GLY A 17 6.06 11.20 -4.94
N SER A 18 5.77 10.84 -3.70
CA SER A 18 5.17 9.54 -3.36
C SER A 18 3.93 9.61 -2.47
N GLY A 19 3.70 10.72 -1.77
CA GLY A 19 2.58 10.84 -0.83
C GLY A 19 1.18 10.72 -1.45
N TRP A 20 1.07 10.88 -2.77
CA TRP A 20 -0.18 10.74 -3.52
C TRP A 20 -0.38 9.37 -4.15
N LEU A 21 0.68 8.54 -4.25
CA LEU A 21 0.63 7.27 -4.97
C LEU A 21 -0.25 6.22 -4.31
N GLY A 22 -0.39 6.28 -2.98
CA GLY A 22 -1.26 5.37 -2.23
C GLY A 22 -0.90 3.88 -2.40
N THR A 23 0.37 3.59 -2.70
CA THR A 23 0.82 2.24 -3.04
C THR A 23 0.91 1.31 -1.85
N THR A 24 1.20 1.85 -0.67
CA THR A 24 1.49 1.04 0.52
C THR A 24 0.69 1.44 1.75
N CYS A 25 -0.15 2.40 1.70
CA CYS A 25 -1.00 2.96 2.76
C CYS A 25 -0.88 4.49 2.78
N LEU A 26 -1.31 5.11 3.87
CA LEU A 26 -1.14 6.54 4.13
C LEU A 26 0.28 6.91 4.59
N ASP A 27 1.19 5.93 4.67
CA ASP A 27 2.48 6.08 5.35
C ASP A 27 3.36 7.15 4.70
N GLU A 28 3.50 7.14 3.38
CA GLU A 28 4.34 8.12 2.68
C GLU A 28 3.80 9.54 2.83
N TRP A 29 2.47 9.69 2.79
CA TRP A 29 1.85 10.99 3.03
C TRP A 29 2.05 11.44 4.48
N GLN A 30 1.85 10.54 5.47
CA GLN A 30 2.03 10.83 6.89
C GLN A 30 3.46 11.21 7.22
N ILE A 31 4.44 10.46 6.71
CA ILE A 31 5.87 10.75 6.88
C ILE A 31 6.22 12.09 6.25
N GLY A 32 5.71 12.37 5.05
CA GLY A 32 5.91 13.64 4.37
C GLY A 32 5.40 14.83 5.17
N ILE A 33 4.14 14.80 5.62
CA ILE A 33 3.51 15.88 6.42
C ILE A 33 4.20 16.04 7.77
N LEU A 34 4.51 14.94 8.46
CA LEU A 34 5.21 14.97 9.75
C LEU A 34 6.61 15.60 9.61
N GLY A 35 7.36 15.18 8.60
CA GLY A 35 8.70 15.71 8.34
C GLY A 35 8.69 17.18 7.96
N VAL A 36 7.74 17.64 7.14
CA VAL A 36 7.55 19.06 6.80
C VAL A 36 7.27 19.87 8.06
N SER A 37 6.35 19.41 8.90
CA SER A 37 5.97 20.09 10.15
C SER A 37 7.12 20.13 11.14
N ALA A 38 7.84 19.01 11.31
CA ALA A 38 9.02 18.94 12.19
C ALA A 38 10.15 19.85 11.71
N GLY A 39 10.46 19.82 10.40
CA GLY A 39 11.47 20.70 9.80
C GLY A 39 11.14 22.19 10.00
N PHE A 40 9.88 22.58 9.81
CA PHE A 40 9.43 23.94 10.06
C PHE A 40 9.55 24.34 11.55
N THR A 41 9.14 23.45 12.44
CA THR A 41 9.23 23.70 13.89
C THR A 41 10.69 23.89 14.33
N ILE A 42 11.59 23.00 13.89
CA ILE A 42 13.03 23.11 14.22
C ILE A 42 13.64 24.36 13.58
N PHE A 43 13.20 24.73 12.38
CA PHE A 43 13.64 25.98 11.75
C PHE A 43 13.32 27.22 12.62
N LEU A 44 12.12 27.28 13.17
CA LEU A 44 11.71 28.38 14.03
C LEU A 44 12.40 28.35 15.41
N SER A 45 12.40 27.20 16.08
CA SER A 45 12.93 27.06 17.45
C SER A 45 14.45 27.00 17.51
N GLY A 46 15.11 26.54 16.43
CA GLY A 46 16.53 26.19 16.45
C GLY A 46 16.78 24.86 17.16
N GLY A 47 18.07 24.48 17.27
CA GLY A 47 18.50 23.21 17.86
C GLY A 47 18.60 23.19 19.37
N GLY A 48 18.43 24.35 20.04
CA GLY A 48 18.55 24.49 21.49
C GLY A 48 20.00 24.40 22.01
N LYS A 49 20.15 24.52 23.31
CA LYS A 49 21.46 24.62 23.99
C LYS A 49 22.34 23.37 23.94
N TYR A 50 21.78 22.22 23.62
CA TYR A 50 22.51 20.95 23.46
C TYR A 50 22.87 20.62 22.01
N SER A 51 22.63 21.55 21.08
CA SER A 51 22.98 21.37 19.68
C SER A 51 24.46 21.68 19.40
N LEU A 52 25.01 21.05 18.36
CA LEU A 52 26.34 21.43 17.84
C LEU A 52 26.39 22.91 17.41
N ASP A 53 25.29 23.42 16.87
CA ASP A 53 25.16 24.84 16.50
C ASP A 53 25.44 25.74 17.67
N TYR A 54 24.88 25.45 18.86
CA TYR A 54 25.09 26.22 20.08
C TYR A 54 26.56 26.18 20.52
N LEU A 55 27.23 25.06 20.41
CA LEU A 55 28.66 24.91 20.74
C LEU A 55 29.57 25.67 19.77
N LEU A 56 29.17 25.78 18.50
CA LEU A 56 29.92 26.46 17.46
C LEU A 56 29.65 27.96 17.40
N LEU A 57 28.52 28.43 17.90
CA LEU A 57 28.06 29.83 17.88
C LEU A 57 29.13 30.82 18.36
N PRO A 58 29.84 30.60 19.46
CA PRO A 58 30.91 31.51 19.95
C PRO A 58 32.08 31.61 18.98
N LYS A 59 32.32 30.59 18.14
CA LYS A 59 33.44 30.54 17.20
C LYS A 59 33.06 31.07 15.81
N LEU A 60 31.80 31.09 15.49
CA LEU A 60 31.22 31.59 14.24
C LEU A 60 31.06 33.13 14.30
N SER A 61 32.15 33.81 14.38
CA SER A 61 32.35 35.27 14.39
C SER A 61 31.24 36.10 13.67
N LYS A 62 31.03 37.29 14.09
CA LYS A 62 30.48 38.55 13.52
C LYS A 62 29.59 38.54 12.26
N ASN A 63 29.46 37.41 11.53
CA ASN A 63 28.63 37.32 10.33
C ASN A 63 27.19 37.00 10.73
N LYS A 64 26.29 37.97 10.59
CA LYS A 64 24.87 37.86 10.92
C LYS A 64 24.17 36.73 10.22
N TRP A 65 24.57 36.37 9.01
CA TRP A 65 24.01 35.26 8.26
C TRP A 65 24.38 33.88 8.85
N LEU A 66 25.64 33.70 9.27
CA LEU A 66 26.08 32.49 9.93
C LEU A 66 25.39 32.31 11.29
N ILE A 67 25.26 33.40 12.05
CA ILE A 67 24.50 33.38 13.31
C ILE A 67 23.03 33.04 13.10
N TRP A 68 22.43 33.50 12.00
CA TRP A 68 21.06 33.18 11.66
C TRP A 68 20.91 31.72 11.19
N LEU A 69 21.82 31.16 10.39
CA LEU A 69 21.80 29.78 9.94
C LEU A 69 22.08 28.76 11.04
N THR A 70 22.83 29.19 12.09
CA THR A 70 22.97 28.42 13.32
C THR A 70 21.78 28.70 14.24
N SER A 71 21.72 28.04 15.39
CA SER A 71 20.61 28.19 16.36
C SER A 71 20.58 29.52 17.13
N GLY A 72 21.17 30.57 16.58
CA GLY A 72 21.10 31.94 17.13
C GLY A 72 19.68 32.54 17.09
N GLU A 73 19.50 33.67 17.71
CA GLU A 73 18.20 34.38 17.69
C GLU A 73 17.80 34.75 16.27
N LEU A 74 16.53 34.52 15.94
CA LEU A 74 15.97 35.06 14.71
C LEU A 74 15.89 36.59 14.82
N PRO A 75 16.30 37.35 13.80
CA PRO A 75 16.23 38.79 13.80
C PRO A 75 14.78 39.28 13.59
N LEU A 76 13.85 38.74 14.38
CA LEU A 76 12.43 39.03 14.33
C LEU A 76 11.96 39.54 15.69
N SER A 77 11.13 40.57 15.70
CA SER A 77 10.40 40.93 16.91
C SER A 77 9.43 39.83 17.33
N ILE A 78 9.06 39.75 18.60
CA ILE A 78 8.09 38.76 19.11
C ILE A 78 6.79 38.77 18.30
N LYS A 79 6.31 39.97 17.91
CA LYS A 79 5.10 40.09 17.07
C LYS A 79 5.28 39.49 15.68
N GLN A 80 6.45 39.71 15.06
CA GLN A 80 6.76 39.15 13.74
C GLN A 80 6.93 37.62 13.82
N PHE A 81 7.64 37.15 14.84
CA PHE A 81 7.82 35.71 15.08
C PHE A 81 6.46 35.01 15.28
N SER A 82 5.59 35.57 16.13
CA SER A 82 4.24 35.01 16.34
C SER A 82 3.42 34.98 15.04
N LYS A 83 3.49 36.02 14.21
CA LYS A 83 2.81 36.04 12.92
C LYS A 83 3.34 34.93 11.98
N VAL A 84 4.65 34.77 11.87
CA VAL A 84 5.26 33.72 11.03
C VAL A 84 4.88 32.35 11.55
N ALA A 85 4.97 32.12 12.86
CA ALA A 85 4.63 30.83 13.47
C ALA A 85 3.16 30.47 13.26
N ILE A 86 2.24 31.40 13.53
CA ILE A 86 0.80 31.17 13.35
C ILE A 86 0.46 30.98 11.87
N SER A 87 0.95 31.86 10.99
CA SER A 87 0.67 31.73 9.54
C SER A 87 1.22 30.44 8.97
N GLY A 88 2.41 30.02 9.37
CA GLY A 88 3.01 28.75 8.96
C GLY A 88 2.22 27.56 9.50
N ALA A 89 1.80 27.57 10.75
CA ALA A 89 0.98 26.51 11.33
C ALA A 89 -0.38 26.40 10.63
N VAL A 90 -1.04 27.52 10.34
CA VAL A 90 -2.30 27.53 9.59
C VAL A 90 -2.10 27.00 8.16
N LEU A 91 -1.02 27.42 7.49
CA LEU A 91 -0.71 26.93 6.14
C LEU A 91 -0.45 25.43 6.14
N LEU A 92 0.33 24.91 7.09
CA LEU A 92 0.59 23.47 7.24
C LEU A 92 -0.70 22.71 7.55
N PHE A 93 -1.57 23.24 8.39
CA PHE A 93 -2.86 22.64 8.69
C PHE A 93 -3.75 22.54 7.42
N ILE A 94 -3.84 23.64 6.67
CA ILE A 94 -4.57 23.65 5.40
C ILE A 94 -3.96 22.66 4.41
N LEU A 95 -2.64 22.63 4.27
CA LEU A 95 -1.93 21.70 3.41
C LEU A 95 -2.22 20.25 3.81
N THR A 96 -2.24 19.95 5.11
CA THR A 96 -2.56 18.63 5.66
C THR A 96 -3.98 18.22 5.29
N LEU A 97 -4.98 19.07 5.55
CA LEU A 97 -6.37 18.76 5.20
C LEU A 97 -6.57 18.64 3.69
N TYR A 98 -5.99 19.54 2.92
CA TYR A 98 -6.11 19.57 1.47
C TYR A 98 -5.50 18.32 0.83
N THR A 99 -4.26 17.99 1.16
CA THR A 99 -3.58 16.81 0.60
C THR A 99 -4.22 15.52 1.05
N ASN A 100 -4.65 15.42 2.32
CA ASN A 100 -5.42 14.27 2.79
C ASN A 100 -6.73 14.10 2.02
N GLN A 101 -7.47 15.19 1.79
CA GLN A 101 -8.71 15.12 1.03
C GLN A 101 -8.48 14.75 -0.43
N VAL A 102 -7.52 15.41 -1.10
CA VAL A 102 -7.29 15.22 -2.54
C VAL A 102 -6.72 13.84 -2.85
N PHE A 103 -5.81 13.36 -2.00
CA PHE A 103 -5.12 12.10 -2.25
C PHE A 103 -5.86 10.89 -1.69
N HIS A 104 -6.55 11.05 -0.56
CA HIS A 104 -7.07 9.92 0.21
C HIS A 104 -8.55 10.02 0.59
N ASN A 105 -9.25 11.14 0.26
CA ASN A 105 -10.61 11.44 0.71
C ASN A 105 -10.77 11.31 2.24
N GLY A 106 -9.75 11.67 3.00
CA GLY A 106 -9.67 11.38 4.44
C GLY A 106 -10.30 12.41 5.35
N VAL A 107 -10.79 13.56 4.83
CA VAL A 107 -11.41 14.62 5.62
C VAL A 107 -12.93 14.49 5.62
N TRP A 108 -13.52 14.25 4.46
CA TRP A 108 -14.96 14.02 4.30
C TRP A 108 -15.24 12.98 3.21
N GLY A 109 -16.37 12.34 3.32
CA GLY A 109 -16.75 11.23 2.45
C GLY A 109 -16.22 9.88 2.94
N PRO A 110 -16.47 8.81 2.22
CA PRO A 110 -15.93 7.50 2.57
C PRO A 110 -14.41 7.55 2.45
N LEU A 111 -13.70 7.15 3.51
CA LEU A 111 -12.26 7.02 3.50
C LEU A 111 -11.86 6.13 2.33
N HIS A 112 -11.16 6.70 1.38
CA HIS A 112 -10.73 6.01 0.19
C HIS A 112 -9.25 5.65 0.30
N ASN A 113 -8.96 4.40 0.55
CA ASN A 113 -7.62 3.90 0.36
C ASN A 113 -7.37 3.77 -1.15
N LYS A 114 -6.58 4.69 -1.71
CA LYS A 114 -6.11 4.64 -3.10
C LYS A 114 -4.94 3.67 -3.30
N SER A 115 -4.59 2.87 -2.28
CA SER A 115 -3.61 1.80 -2.45
C SER A 115 -3.96 0.97 -3.66
N VAL A 116 -2.97 0.60 -4.43
CA VAL A 116 -3.16 -0.28 -5.57
C VAL A 116 -3.75 -1.59 -5.05
N LYS A 117 -5.01 -1.83 -5.38
CA LYS A 117 -5.70 -3.05 -4.98
C LYS A 117 -4.98 -4.25 -5.60
N PRO A 118 -4.91 -5.38 -4.90
CA PRO A 118 -4.33 -6.57 -5.48
C PRO A 118 -5.07 -6.94 -6.77
N LYS A 119 -4.29 -7.16 -7.82
CA LYS A 119 -4.80 -7.62 -9.10
C LYS A 119 -4.22 -8.99 -9.41
N LEU A 120 -5.12 -9.94 -9.53
CA LEU A 120 -4.82 -11.31 -9.90
C LEU A 120 -5.36 -11.55 -11.31
N GLU A 121 -4.51 -11.98 -12.21
CA GLU A 121 -4.92 -12.50 -13.52
C GLU A 121 -5.12 -13.99 -13.43
N ILE A 122 -6.29 -14.44 -13.88
CA ILE A 122 -6.60 -15.85 -14.05
C ILE A 122 -6.54 -16.14 -15.55
N SER A 123 -5.96 -17.25 -15.94
CA SER A 123 -5.87 -17.64 -17.35
C SER A 123 -5.83 -19.16 -17.51
N ASN A 124 -6.09 -19.61 -18.73
CA ASN A 124 -6.04 -21.02 -19.09
C ASN A 124 -6.90 -21.91 -18.18
N ALA A 125 -8.04 -21.39 -17.73
CA ALA A 125 -8.97 -22.15 -16.90
C ALA A 125 -9.69 -23.17 -17.77
N LYS A 126 -9.55 -24.46 -17.42
CA LYS A 126 -10.16 -25.59 -18.15
C LYS A 126 -10.50 -26.72 -17.22
N ILE A 127 -11.57 -27.42 -17.56
CA ILE A 127 -11.98 -28.66 -16.91
C ILE A 127 -11.78 -29.81 -17.90
N GLN A 128 -11.07 -30.84 -17.49
CA GLN A 128 -10.85 -32.04 -18.22
C GLN A 128 -11.00 -33.24 -17.26
N GLU A 129 -11.96 -34.12 -17.55
CA GLU A 129 -12.31 -35.25 -16.68
C GLU A 129 -12.63 -34.77 -15.24
N ASP A 130 -11.91 -35.28 -14.25
CA ASP A 130 -12.03 -34.94 -12.84
C ASP A 130 -11.19 -33.71 -12.39
N ILE A 131 -10.59 -32.96 -13.35
CA ILE A 131 -9.55 -31.97 -13.07
C ILE A 131 -9.95 -30.60 -13.61
N LEU A 132 -9.99 -29.60 -12.67
CA LEU A 132 -9.97 -28.19 -12.99
C LEU A 132 -8.53 -27.67 -12.90
N THR A 133 -8.01 -27.11 -13.99
CA THR A 133 -6.69 -26.49 -14.05
C THR A 133 -6.83 -25.04 -14.44
N PHE A 134 -6.12 -24.15 -13.77
CA PHE A 134 -6.07 -22.73 -14.12
C PHE A 134 -4.75 -22.11 -13.66
N LYS A 135 -4.34 -21.05 -14.31
CA LYS A 135 -3.13 -20.29 -13.99
C LYS A 135 -3.51 -19.01 -13.27
N VAL A 136 -2.78 -18.70 -12.19
CA VAL A 136 -2.88 -17.45 -11.46
C VAL A 136 -1.59 -16.65 -11.60
N TYR A 137 -1.70 -15.35 -11.79
CA TYR A 137 -0.56 -14.42 -11.82
C TYR A 137 -0.92 -13.14 -11.08
N ARG A 138 -0.22 -12.84 -9.98
CA ARG A 138 -0.42 -11.62 -9.24
C ARG A 138 0.48 -10.52 -9.76
N ILE A 139 -0.12 -9.53 -10.44
CA ILE A 139 0.58 -8.46 -11.16
C ILE A 139 0.68 -7.15 -10.39
N GLU A 140 -0.25 -6.87 -9.47
CA GLU A 140 -0.31 -5.62 -8.74
C GLU A 140 -0.78 -5.82 -7.30
N GLY A 141 -0.59 -4.78 -6.48
CA GLY A 141 -1.06 -4.68 -5.10
C GLY A 141 0.04 -4.87 -4.07
N ALA A 142 -0.07 -4.16 -2.94
CA ALA A 142 0.84 -4.32 -1.81
C ALA A 142 0.67 -5.70 -1.16
N ASP A 143 1.75 -6.26 -0.60
CA ASP A 143 1.68 -7.57 0.07
C ASP A 143 0.75 -7.58 1.28
N VAL A 144 0.54 -6.43 1.91
CA VAL A 144 -0.34 -6.25 3.07
C VAL A 144 -1.81 -6.44 2.71
N TYR A 145 -2.18 -6.23 1.42
CA TYR A 145 -3.56 -6.30 0.96
C TYR A 145 -3.70 -7.38 -0.11
N GLY A 146 -4.26 -8.54 0.26
CA GLY A 146 -4.73 -9.50 -0.70
C GLY A 146 -3.71 -10.50 -1.23
N SER A 147 -2.73 -10.86 -0.44
CA SER A 147 -1.91 -12.04 -0.71
C SER A 147 -2.58 -13.35 -0.32
N PHE A 148 -3.77 -13.28 0.28
CA PHE A 148 -4.38 -14.41 0.98
C PHE A 148 -5.69 -14.83 0.32
N LEU A 149 -5.62 -15.84 -0.53
CA LEU A 149 -6.79 -16.42 -1.16
C LEU A 149 -7.54 -17.31 -0.14
N ILE A 150 -8.79 -16.94 0.16
CA ILE A 150 -9.64 -17.64 1.12
C ILE A 150 -10.82 -18.37 0.47
N GLY A 151 -11.01 -18.22 -0.83
CA GLY A 151 -12.08 -18.88 -1.55
C GLY A 151 -11.73 -19.18 -3.00
N ILE A 152 -12.10 -20.38 -3.45
CA ILE A 152 -12.17 -20.77 -4.87
C ILE A 152 -13.56 -21.34 -5.10
N THR A 153 -14.34 -20.73 -5.98
CA THR A 153 -15.71 -21.13 -6.26
C THR A 153 -15.88 -21.32 -7.77
N LEU A 154 -16.50 -22.41 -8.17
CA LEU A 154 -16.95 -22.63 -9.55
C LEU A 154 -18.48 -22.57 -9.56
N LYS A 155 -19.04 -21.76 -10.44
CA LYS A 155 -20.50 -21.64 -10.64
C LYS A 155 -20.86 -21.99 -12.06
N ASP A 156 -22.09 -22.50 -12.24
CA ASP A 156 -22.72 -22.64 -13.56
C ASP A 156 -23.32 -21.31 -14.05
N GLU A 157 -23.84 -21.29 -15.27
CA GLU A 157 -24.52 -20.14 -15.90
C GLU A 157 -25.73 -19.64 -15.11
N ASN A 158 -26.37 -20.47 -14.29
CA ASN A 158 -27.49 -20.11 -13.44
C ASN A 158 -27.04 -19.54 -12.07
N GLY A 159 -25.72 -19.44 -11.83
CA GLY A 159 -25.15 -18.98 -10.58
C GLY A 159 -25.12 -20.03 -9.47
N LYS A 160 -25.49 -21.28 -9.76
CA LYS A 160 -25.41 -22.37 -8.79
C LYS A 160 -23.96 -22.76 -8.53
N THR A 161 -23.59 -22.87 -7.29
CA THR A 161 -22.25 -23.31 -6.88
C THR A 161 -22.07 -24.81 -7.15
N ILE A 162 -21.10 -25.14 -7.97
CA ILE A 162 -20.69 -26.49 -8.31
C ILE A 162 -19.57 -26.99 -7.40
N LEU A 163 -18.58 -26.15 -7.17
CA LEU A 163 -17.46 -26.43 -6.28
C LEU A 163 -17.19 -25.19 -5.42
N GLN A 164 -16.85 -25.42 -4.16
CA GLN A 164 -16.37 -24.38 -3.28
C GLN A 164 -15.22 -24.91 -2.43
N LYS A 165 -14.12 -24.17 -2.37
CA LYS A 165 -12.99 -24.38 -1.47
C LYS A 165 -12.88 -23.18 -0.56
N ASN A 166 -12.84 -23.41 0.75
CA ASN A 166 -12.71 -22.36 1.75
C ASN A 166 -11.24 -22.16 2.19
N GLY A 167 -11.00 -21.16 3.06
CA GLY A 167 -9.66 -20.83 3.53
C GLY A 167 -8.93 -21.97 4.23
N GLU A 168 -9.64 -22.82 5.00
CA GLU A 168 -9.05 -23.98 5.69
C GLU A 168 -8.58 -25.04 4.71
N GLU A 169 -9.39 -25.31 3.66
CA GLU A 169 -9.01 -26.25 2.62
C GLU A 169 -7.85 -25.71 1.79
N LEU A 170 -7.82 -24.39 1.54
CA LEU A 170 -6.74 -23.72 0.83
C LEU A 170 -5.44 -23.66 1.65
N ALA A 171 -5.54 -23.57 2.97
CA ALA A 171 -4.41 -23.69 3.88
C ALA A 171 -3.77 -25.08 3.89
N ARG A 172 -4.52 -26.09 3.46
CA ARG A 172 -4.08 -27.50 3.32
C ARG A 172 -3.91 -27.92 1.87
N PHE A 173 -3.86 -26.94 0.96
CA PHE A 173 -3.78 -27.23 -0.48
C PHE A 173 -2.48 -28.01 -0.78
N PRO A 174 -2.55 -29.15 -1.49
CA PRO A 174 -1.37 -29.99 -1.73
C PRO A 174 -0.33 -29.27 -2.59
N LEU A 175 0.91 -29.18 -2.11
CA LEU A 175 2.01 -28.57 -2.85
C LEU A 175 2.23 -29.23 -4.22
N THR A 176 1.96 -30.54 -4.35
CA THR A 176 2.04 -31.29 -5.60
C THR A 176 1.05 -30.83 -6.67
N ARG A 177 0.03 -30.08 -6.27
CA ARG A 177 -1.00 -29.49 -7.14
C ARG A 177 -0.75 -28.03 -7.47
N ILE A 178 0.41 -27.49 -7.06
CA ILE A 178 0.86 -26.14 -7.35
C ILE A 178 2.13 -26.20 -8.17
N LYS A 179 2.04 -25.82 -9.44
CA LYS A 179 3.22 -25.69 -10.30
C LYS A 179 3.59 -24.21 -10.39
N ASN A 180 4.61 -23.80 -9.64
CA ASN A 180 5.13 -22.45 -9.65
C ASN A 180 6.02 -22.20 -10.87
N ASP A 181 5.79 -21.09 -11.58
CA ASP A 181 6.56 -20.69 -12.76
C ASP A 181 7.72 -19.76 -12.39
N TYR A 182 7.61 -19.02 -11.26
CA TYR A 182 8.56 -17.99 -10.85
C TYR A 182 9.16 -18.23 -9.47
N VAL A 183 10.15 -17.40 -9.10
CA VAL A 183 10.86 -17.47 -7.81
C VAL A 183 9.92 -17.18 -6.64
N ALA A 184 9.03 -16.17 -6.80
CA ALA A 184 7.94 -15.93 -5.85
C ALA A 184 6.94 -17.08 -5.95
N LYS A 185 6.80 -17.84 -4.87
CA LYS A 185 6.04 -19.10 -4.87
C LYS A 185 4.66 -18.92 -4.25
N VAL A 186 3.65 -19.36 -4.96
CA VAL A 186 2.33 -19.65 -4.39
C VAL A 186 2.46 -20.87 -3.48
N ALA A 187 1.99 -20.77 -2.26
CA ALA A 187 2.06 -21.83 -1.28
C ALA A 187 0.92 -21.75 -0.25
N PRO A 188 0.49 -22.87 0.35
CA PRO A 188 -0.44 -22.85 1.46
C PRO A 188 0.17 -22.14 2.67
N GLY A 189 -0.62 -21.27 3.30
CA GLY A 189 -0.32 -20.58 4.56
C GLY A 189 -1.10 -21.18 5.70
N LYS A 190 -1.08 -20.50 6.85
CA LYS A 190 -1.77 -20.98 8.06
C LYS A 190 -3.30 -21.03 7.92
N HIS A 191 -3.90 -20.08 7.17
CA HIS A 191 -5.36 -19.90 7.06
C HIS A 191 -5.85 -19.65 5.63
N SER A 192 -4.97 -19.76 4.62
CA SER A 192 -5.26 -19.37 3.24
C SER A 192 -4.24 -19.97 2.29
N LEU A 193 -4.47 -19.83 0.98
CA LEU A 193 -3.43 -19.99 -0.02
C LEU A 193 -2.76 -18.62 -0.25
N ILE A 194 -1.46 -18.54 -0.08
CA ILE A 194 -0.69 -17.28 -0.22
C ILE A 194 -0.25 -17.11 -1.66
N ILE A 195 -0.59 -15.97 -2.26
CA ILE A 195 -0.19 -15.59 -3.62
C ILE A 195 0.62 -14.29 -3.55
N PRO A 196 1.97 -14.36 -3.40
CA PRO A 196 2.83 -13.18 -3.31
C PRO A 196 2.81 -12.33 -4.57
N LEU A 197 3.17 -11.04 -4.44
CA LEU A 197 3.32 -10.16 -5.60
C LEU A 197 4.39 -10.73 -6.57
N GLY A 198 4.07 -10.71 -7.86
CA GLY A 198 4.93 -11.27 -8.91
C GLY A 198 4.95 -12.79 -8.97
N SER A 199 4.19 -13.51 -8.14
CA SER A 199 4.08 -14.96 -8.24
C SER A 199 3.16 -15.38 -9.39
N LYS A 200 3.56 -16.46 -10.07
CA LYS A 200 2.80 -17.09 -11.14
C LYS A 200 2.83 -18.59 -10.95
N ALA A 201 1.65 -19.21 -10.95
CA ALA A 201 1.54 -20.65 -10.75
C ALA A 201 0.32 -21.22 -11.47
N THR A 202 0.41 -22.51 -11.80
CA THR A 202 -0.73 -23.32 -12.23
C THR A 202 -1.26 -24.09 -11.03
N LEU A 203 -2.54 -23.94 -10.76
CA LEU A 203 -3.26 -24.66 -9.72
C LEU A 203 -4.10 -25.78 -10.35
N THR A 204 -4.14 -26.92 -9.66
CA THR A 204 -4.89 -28.11 -10.11
C THR A 204 -5.83 -28.55 -8.99
N ILE A 205 -7.12 -28.60 -9.26
CA ILE A 205 -8.14 -29.10 -8.33
C ILE A 205 -8.76 -30.37 -8.91
N ARG A 206 -8.78 -31.43 -8.14
CA ARG A 206 -9.48 -32.66 -8.47
C ARG A 206 -10.78 -32.79 -7.72
N SER A 207 -11.83 -33.17 -8.44
CA SER A 207 -13.14 -33.44 -7.84
C SER A 207 -13.98 -34.29 -8.80
N ASP A 208 -14.60 -35.34 -8.28
CA ASP A 208 -15.50 -36.22 -9.06
C ASP A 208 -16.71 -35.45 -9.59
N VAL A 209 -17.07 -34.32 -8.97
CA VAL A 209 -18.15 -33.43 -9.44
C VAL A 209 -17.93 -32.93 -10.86
N PHE A 210 -16.70 -32.90 -11.34
CA PHE A 210 -16.39 -32.40 -12.68
C PHE A 210 -16.70 -33.43 -13.79
N MET A 211 -16.77 -34.72 -13.45
CA MET A 211 -17.03 -35.81 -14.43
C MET A 211 -18.43 -35.73 -15.06
N ASP A 212 -19.39 -35.27 -14.28
CA ASP A 212 -20.80 -35.22 -14.68
C ASP A 212 -21.28 -33.82 -15.09
N LEU A 213 -20.35 -32.90 -15.30
CA LEU A 213 -20.72 -31.53 -15.66
C LEU A 213 -21.20 -31.46 -17.11
N PRO A 214 -22.36 -30.85 -17.36
CA PRO A 214 -22.84 -30.66 -18.72
C PRO A 214 -21.93 -29.68 -19.47
N LYS A 215 -21.93 -29.77 -20.80
CA LYS A 215 -21.29 -28.76 -21.65
C LYS A 215 -21.95 -27.41 -21.42
N GLY A 216 -21.16 -26.39 -21.34
CA GLY A 216 -21.65 -25.05 -21.07
C GLY A 216 -20.60 -24.11 -20.52
N ASP A 217 -21.07 -22.93 -20.11
CA ASP A 217 -20.25 -21.87 -19.55
C ASP A 217 -20.27 -21.94 -18.02
N TYR A 218 -19.10 -21.84 -17.44
CA TYR A 218 -18.90 -21.81 -15.99
C TYR A 218 -18.09 -20.56 -15.60
N GLU A 219 -18.26 -20.08 -14.39
CA GLU A 219 -17.51 -18.97 -13.86
C GLU A 219 -16.64 -19.43 -12.69
N LEU A 220 -15.32 -19.33 -12.84
CA LEU A 220 -14.35 -19.52 -11.76
C LEU A 220 -14.16 -18.20 -11.01
N ILE A 221 -14.38 -18.21 -9.71
CA ILE A 221 -14.28 -17.05 -8.83
C ILE A 221 -13.22 -17.31 -7.77
N LEU A 222 -12.20 -16.46 -7.71
CA LEU A 222 -11.23 -16.44 -6.63
C LEU A 222 -11.58 -15.32 -5.67
N THR A 223 -11.58 -15.59 -4.37
CA THR A 223 -11.92 -14.61 -3.32
C THR A 223 -10.75 -14.44 -2.36
N ASP A 224 -10.37 -13.21 -2.16
CA ASP A 224 -9.32 -12.77 -1.27
C ASP A 224 -9.87 -12.42 0.12
N ILE A 225 -9.02 -12.40 1.15
CA ILE A 225 -9.39 -12.08 2.53
C ILE A 225 -10.00 -10.66 2.68
N SER A 226 -9.67 -9.75 1.78
CA SER A 226 -10.27 -8.40 1.75
C SER A 226 -11.66 -8.35 1.11
N GLY A 227 -12.17 -9.48 0.61
CA GLY A 227 -13.44 -9.57 -0.09
C GLY A 227 -13.36 -9.24 -1.58
N ILE A 228 -12.18 -8.93 -2.12
CA ILE A 228 -12.00 -8.74 -3.56
C ILE A 228 -12.16 -10.09 -4.25
N THR A 229 -12.82 -10.07 -5.40
CA THR A 229 -13.01 -11.26 -6.23
C THR A 229 -12.45 -11.05 -7.62
N TRP A 230 -11.86 -12.11 -8.18
CA TRP A 230 -11.44 -12.19 -9.57
C TRP A 230 -12.18 -13.33 -10.24
N LYS A 231 -12.59 -13.12 -11.47
CA LYS A 231 -13.47 -14.04 -12.20
C LYS A 231 -12.85 -14.41 -13.54
N GLU A 232 -13.04 -15.65 -13.93
CA GLU A 232 -12.62 -16.18 -15.22
C GLU A 232 -13.68 -17.15 -15.77
N LYS A 233 -13.91 -17.07 -17.07
CA LYS A 233 -14.83 -17.95 -17.76
C LYS A 233 -14.16 -19.31 -18.05
N VAL A 234 -14.85 -20.37 -17.73
CA VAL A 234 -14.42 -21.75 -18.01
C VAL A 234 -15.46 -22.38 -18.93
N VAL A 235 -15.04 -22.82 -20.10
CA VAL A 235 -15.94 -23.46 -21.10
C VAL A 235 -15.66 -24.93 -21.11
N ILE A 236 -16.73 -25.77 -20.99
CA ILE A 236 -16.69 -27.21 -21.21
C ILE A 236 -17.30 -27.47 -22.58
N SER A 237 -16.47 -27.93 -23.50
CA SER A 237 -16.82 -28.22 -24.93
C SER A 237 -17.22 -29.66 -25.18
#